data_548a9f7fb3d9f76482a6eff97d110c33
#
_entry.id   548a9f7fb3d9f76482a6eff97d110c33
#
_cell.length_a   1.000
_cell.length_b   1.000
_cell.length_c   1.000
_cell.angle_alpha   90.00
_cell.angle_beta   90.00
_cell.angle_gamma   90.00
#
_symmetry.space_group_name_H-M   'P 1'
#
loop_
_entity.id
_entity.type
_entity.pdbx_description
1 polymer ?
#
loop_
_entity_poly.entity_id
_entity_poly.type
_entity_poly.pdbx_seq_one_letter_code
_entity_poly.pdbx_strand_id
1 'polypeptide(L)'
;TKAIEQKLEEGVKKGIIWHTQGSGKTALAYFNVHYLKHYFQAKNTIAKFYFIVDRIDLLRQASREFKSRGLVVHNISSREAFANDIKQNVAIHNDSGKSEITVVNIQKFKDDPSVIKANDYNTDIQRVFFLDEVHRSYNPKGSFLANLEQSDRNSIKIGLTGTPLLGEEYSSKSLFGGYIHKYYYNASIIDGYTLRLIREEIKTSYKLTLQKALEEIEILIGSADKKTVYAHPKFVEPMLDKNIFNLISMVR
;
A
#
# COMPACT_ATOMS: atom_id res chain seq x y z
N THR A 1 4.90 1.63 17.14
CA THR A 1 4.23 2.75 17.84
C THR A 1 5.26 3.73 18.37
N LYS A 2 6.12 3.34 19.35
CA LYS A 2 7.09 4.25 19.95
C LYS A 2 8.06 4.90 18.97
N ALA A 3 8.45 4.23 17.89
CA ALA A 3 9.29 4.83 16.87
C ALA A 3 8.57 5.97 16.12
N ILE A 4 7.23 5.91 15.97
CA ILE A 4 6.44 7.02 15.42
C ILE A 4 6.43 8.18 16.40
N GLU A 5 6.15 7.93 17.68
CA GLU A 5 6.17 8.95 18.72
C GLU A 5 7.51 9.69 18.76
N GLN A 6 8.62 8.95 18.79
CA GLN A 6 9.96 9.53 18.76
C GLN A 6 10.15 10.46 17.57
N LYS A 7 9.70 10.06 16.36
CA LYS A 7 9.79 10.92 15.17
C LYS A 7 8.91 12.17 15.29
N LEU A 8 7.76 12.06 15.90
CA LEU A 8 6.88 13.20 16.15
C LEU A 8 7.49 14.18 17.15
N GLU A 9 8.17 13.69 18.18
CA GLU A 9 8.93 14.55 19.11
C GLU A 9 10.12 15.26 18.45
N GLU A 10 10.73 14.63 17.43
CA GLU A 10 11.74 15.24 16.56
C GLU A 10 11.13 16.26 15.57
N GLY A 11 9.81 16.48 15.58
CA GLY A 11 9.11 17.36 14.65
C GLY A 11 8.88 16.77 13.25
N VAL A 12 9.17 15.48 13.06
CA VAL A 12 9.03 14.80 11.77
C VAL A 12 7.59 14.33 11.59
N LYS A 13 6.90 14.85 10.56
CA LYS A 13 5.50 14.55 10.26
C LYS A 13 5.30 13.54 9.11
N LYS A 14 6.38 13.10 8.48
CA LYS A 14 6.35 12.14 7.38
C LYS A 14 7.37 11.02 7.61
N GLY A 15 6.99 9.79 7.25
CA GLY A 15 7.96 8.70 7.28
C GLY A 15 7.40 7.39 6.78
N ILE A 16 8.30 6.44 6.56
CA ILE A 16 7.98 5.11 6.03
C ILE A 16 8.21 4.06 7.09
N ILE A 17 7.24 3.18 7.25
CA ILE A 17 7.39 1.91 7.93
C ILE A 17 7.57 0.83 6.87
N TRP A 18 8.79 0.33 6.77
CA TRP A 18 9.12 -0.77 5.88
C TRP A 18 9.03 -2.09 6.64
N HIS A 19 7.89 -2.73 6.52
CA HIS A 19 7.64 -4.04 7.11
C HIS A 19 7.30 -5.03 6.01
N THR A 20 7.87 -6.21 6.04
CA THR A 20 7.64 -7.26 5.05
C THR A 20 6.14 -7.60 4.92
N GLN A 21 5.76 -8.15 3.79
CA GLN A 21 4.38 -8.57 3.55
C GLN A 21 3.96 -9.64 4.57
N GLY A 22 2.73 -9.57 5.06
CA GLY A 22 2.23 -10.49 6.08
C GLY A 22 2.62 -10.15 7.54
N SER A 23 3.48 -9.15 7.77
CA SER A 23 3.96 -8.78 9.12
C SER A 23 2.96 -7.94 9.95
N GLY A 24 1.69 -7.85 9.54
CA GLY A 24 0.65 -7.19 10.33
C GLY A 24 0.61 -5.65 10.22
N LYS A 25 0.92 -5.07 9.06
CA LYS A 25 0.86 -3.60 8.85
C LYS A 25 -0.50 -2.99 9.21
N THR A 26 -1.61 -3.66 8.90
CA THR A 26 -2.96 -3.22 9.28
C THR A 26 -3.16 -3.25 10.80
N ALA A 27 -2.68 -4.30 11.46
CA ALA A 27 -2.72 -4.38 12.92
C ALA A 27 -1.86 -3.29 13.56
N LEU A 28 -0.71 -2.96 12.97
CA LEU A 28 0.12 -1.84 13.40
C LEU A 28 -0.65 -0.51 13.35
N ALA A 29 -1.40 -0.25 12.28
CA ALA A 29 -2.25 0.93 12.20
C ALA A 29 -3.30 0.96 13.32
N TYR A 30 -3.95 -0.16 13.60
CA TYR A 30 -4.87 -0.30 14.73
C TYR A 30 -4.25 0.10 16.07
N PHE A 31 -3.08 -0.44 16.41
CA PHE A 31 -2.40 -0.09 17.66
C PHE A 31 -2.00 1.39 17.70
N ASN A 32 -1.62 1.95 16.56
CA ASN A 32 -1.27 3.36 16.47
C ASN A 32 -2.47 4.29 16.63
N VAL A 33 -3.66 3.89 16.18
CA VAL A 33 -4.90 4.67 16.44
C VAL A 33 -5.11 4.86 17.95
N HIS A 34 -5.02 3.79 18.73
CA HIS A 34 -5.18 3.86 20.19
C HIS A 34 -4.06 4.67 20.84
N TYR A 35 -2.82 4.35 20.49
CA TYR A 35 -1.65 4.98 21.10
C TYR A 35 -1.57 6.47 20.81
N LEU A 36 -1.69 6.85 19.54
CA LEU A 36 -1.58 8.25 19.13
C LEU A 36 -2.80 9.06 19.57
N LYS A 37 -3.98 8.45 19.72
CA LYS A 37 -5.12 9.13 20.35
C LYS A 37 -4.74 9.66 21.74
N HIS A 38 -4.17 8.81 22.59
CA HIS A 38 -3.73 9.21 23.94
C HIS A 38 -2.57 10.21 23.90
N TYR A 39 -1.61 10.00 23.00
CA TYR A 39 -0.49 10.91 22.81
C TYR A 39 -0.94 12.35 22.48
N PHE A 40 -1.89 12.50 21.56
CA PHE A 40 -2.41 13.82 21.21
C PHE A 40 -3.37 14.39 22.25
N GLN A 41 -4.17 13.55 22.91
CA GLN A 41 -5.00 14.00 24.03
C GLN A 41 -4.17 14.62 25.17
N ALA A 42 -3.02 14.03 25.49
CA ALA A 42 -2.09 14.60 26.47
C ALA A 42 -1.52 15.97 26.05
N LYS A 43 -1.57 16.29 24.75
CA LYS A 43 -1.18 17.60 24.19
C LYS A 43 -2.38 18.51 23.89
N ASN A 44 -3.55 18.23 24.45
CA ASN A 44 -4.80 18.96 24.22
C ASN A 44 -5.19 19.05 22.73
N THR A 45 -4.84 18.04 21.94
CA THR A 45 -5.13 17.97 20.50
C THR A 45 -5.98 16.75 20.22
N ILE A 46 -7.00 16.90 19.38
CA ILE A 46 -7.85 15.79 18.97
C ILE A 46 -7.25 15.16 17.71
N ALA A 47 -7.02 13.85 17.72
CA ALA A 47 -6.50 13.13 16.57
C ALA A 47 -7.62 12.50 15.74
N LYS A 48 -7.55 12.65 14.41
CA LYS A 48 -8.42 12.01 13.43
C LYS A 48 -7.58 11.11 12.52
N PHE A 49 -8.00 9.85 12.39
CA PHE A 49 -7.21 8.81 11.74
C PHE A 49 -7.81 8.38 10.41
N TYR A 50 -6.96 8.24 9.42
CA TYR A 50 -7.30 7.76 8.08
C TYR A 50 -6.41 6.58 7.69
N PHE A 51 -7.01 5.59 7.05
CA PHE A 51 -6.30 4.47 6.42
C PHE A 51 -6.58 4.49 4.92
N ILE A 52 -5.57 4.80 4.14
CA ILE A 52 -5.69 5.00 2.70
C ILE A 52 -5.22 3.75 1.99
N VAL A 53 -6.07 3.20 1.13
CA VAL A 53 -5.77 2.03 0.30
C VAL A 53 -5.97 2.31 -1.17
N ASP A 54 -5.27 1.58 -2.03
CA ASP A 54 -5.35 1.75 -3.48
C ASP A 54 -6.41 0.86 -4.16
N ARG A 55 -6.93 -0.17 -3.46
CA ARG A 55 -7.86 -1.16 -4.01
C ARG A 55 -9.09 -1.35 -3.13
N ILE A 56 -10.24 -1.60 -3.77
CA ILE A 56 -11.51 -1.81 -3.08
C ILE A 56 -11.50 -3.07 -2.18
N ASP A 57 -10.77 -4.11 -2.60
CA ASP A 57 -10.64 -5.34 -1.80
C ASP A 57 -9.89 -5.07 -0.49
N LEU A 58 -8.82 -4.26 -0.56
CA LEU A 58 -8.07 -3.84 0.62
C LEU A 58 -8.90 -2.96 1.56
N LEU A 59 -9.77 -2.10 1.01
CA LEU A 59 -10.72 -1.33 1.82
C LEU A 59 -11.64 -2.26 2.62
N ARG A 60 -12.22 -3.27 1.97
CA ARG A 60 -13.11 -4.24 2.62
C ARG A 60 -12.38 -5.08 3.68
N GLN A 61 -11.14 -5.48 3.37
CA GLN A 61 -10.31 -6.25 4.30
C GLN A 61 -9.93 -5.43 5.52
N ALA A 62 -9.37 -4.23 5.33
CA ALA A 62 -8.98 -3.33 6.41
C ALA A 62 -10.18 -2.95 7.29
N SER A 63 -11.32 -2.62 6.68
CA SER A 63 -12.54 -2.29 7.42
C SER A 63 -13.03 -3.43 8.29
N ARG A 64 -12.99 -4.68 7.81
CA ARG A 64 -13.33 -5.87 8.60
C ARG A 64 -12.36 -6.05 9.76
N GLU A 65 -11.07 -5.94 9.51
CA GLU A 65 -10.05 -6.13 10.54
C GLU A 65 -10.16 -5.07 11.65
N PHE A 66 -10.34 -3.80 11.29
CA PHE A 66 -10.52 -2.74 12.28
C PHE A 66 -11.80 -2.92 13.11
N LYS A 67 -12.91 -3.27 12.46
CA LYS A 67 -14.18 -3.55 13.15
C LYS A 67 -14.08 -4.74 14.11
N SER A 68 -13.44 -5.83 13.69
CA SER A 68 -13.27 -7.02 14.52
C SER A 68 -12.42 -6.76 15.76
N ARG A 69 -11.56 -5.75 15.71
CA ARG A 69 -10.73 -5.27 16.82
C ARG A 69 -11.38 -4.17 17.67
N GLY A 70 -12.64 -3.79 17.35
CA GLY A 70 -13.44 -2.87 18.14
C GLY A 70 -13.35 -1.40 17.76
N LEU A 71 -12.71 -1.03 16.65
CA LEU A 71 -12.77 0.34 16.13
C LEU A 71 -14.12 0.60 15.45
N VAL A 72 -14.61 1.82 15.57
CA VAL A 72 -15.66 2.34 14.71
C VAL A 72 -15.01 2.69 13.37
N VAL A 73 -15.58 2.18 12.26
CA VAL A 73 -14.99 2.34 10.92
C VAL A 73 -15.95 3.07 10.01
N HIS A 74 -15.48 4.19 9.48
CA HIS A 74 -16.15 4.97 8.44
C HIS A 74 -15.50 4.67 7.10
N ASN A 75 -16.31 4.36 6.08
CA ASN A 75 -15.81 4.07 4.73
C ASN A 75 -16.13 5.21 3.79
N ILE A 76 -15.11 5.77 3.18
CA ILE A 76 -15.24 6.81 2.17
C ILE A 76 -14.87 6.24 0.81
N SER A 77 -15.81 6.31 -0.13
CA SER A 77 -15.65 5.80 -1.48
C SER A 77 -15.81 6.88 -2.56
N SER A 78 -16.14 8.12 -2.20
CA SER A 78 -16.18 9.24 -3.13
C SER A 78 -15.25 10.37 -2.70
N ARG A 79 -14.81 11.13 -3.68
CA ARG A 79 -13.90 12.26 -3.51
C ARG A 79 -14.53 13.39 -2.73
N GLU A 80 -15.78 13.70 -3.06
CA GLU A 80 -16.58 14.75 -2.42
C GLU A 80 -16.77 14.44 -0.93
N ALA A 81 -17.09 13.17 -0.62
CA ALA A 81 -17.21 12.71 0.76
C ALA A 81 -15.90 12.84 1.52
N PHE A 82 -14.75 12.52 0.89
CA PHE A 82 -13.44 12.68 1.51
C PHE A 82 -13.08 14.15 1.74
N ALA A 83 -13.30 15.00 0.73
CA ALA A 83 -13.06 16.43 0.85
C ALA A 83 -13.92 17.07 1.97
N ASN A 84 -15.18 16.68 2.05
CA ASN A 84 -16.08 17.14 3.10
C ASN A 84 -15.63 16.64 4.48
N ASP A 85 -15.23 15.37 4.59
CA ASP A 85 -14.78 14.80 5.85
C ASP A 85 -13.50 15.46 6.40
N ILE A 86 -12.55 15.81 5.50
CA ILE A 86 -11.35 16.56 5.88
C ILE A 86 -11.69 18.00 6.33
N LYS A 87 -12.64 18.65 5.69
CA LYS A 87 -13.05 20.02 6.01
C LYS A 87 -13.89 20.12 7.28
N GLN A 88 -14.54 19.04 7.68
CA GLN A 88 -15.37 19.05 8.87
C GLN A 88 -14.55 19.28 10.14
N ASN A 89 -15.08 20.14 11.01
CA ASN A 89 -14.52 20.37 12.33
C ASN A 89 -14.84 19.24 13.33
N VAL A 90 -15.47 18.17 12.88
CA VAL A 90 -15.81 17.01 13.69
C VAL A 90 -14.72 15.97 13.54
N ALA A 91 -13.99 15.71 14.61
CA ALA A 91 -12.94 14.70 14.63
C ALA A 91 -13.46 13.30 14.96
N ILE A 92 -14.56 13.23 15.71
CA ILE A 92 -15.19 11.99 16.16
C ILE A 92 -16.64 11.98 15.67
N HIS A 93 -17.02 10.95 14.93
CA HIS A 93 -18.34 10.82 14.33
C HIS A 93 -19.27 9.90 15.13
N ASN A 94 -18.74 9.22 16.16
CA ASN A 94 -19.53 8.30 16.96
C ASN A 94 -19.81 8.86 18.36
N ASP A 95 -21.05 8.75 18.80
CA ASP A 95 -21.51 9.21 20.11
C ASP A 95 -21.02 8.34 21.28
N SER A 96 -20.42 7.18 20.97
CA SER A 96 -19.96 6.22 21.98
C SER A 96 -18.59 6.55 22.57
N GLY A 97 -17.87 7.54 22.05
CA GLY A 97 -16.50 7.88 22.45
C GLY A 97 -15.45 6.81 22.09
N LYS A 98 -15.84 5.76 21.37
CA LYS A 98 -14.91 4.73 20.91
C LYS A 98 -13.89 5.31 19.94
N SER A 99 -12.72 4.69 19.89
CA SER A 99 -11.73 5.03 18.88
C SER A 99 -12.24 4.67 17.49
N GLU A 100 -12.00 5.54 16.52
CA GLU A 100 -12.49 5.36 15.16
C GLU A 100 -11.40 5.60 14.13
N ILE A 101 -11.63 5.08 12.93
CA ILE A 101 -10.76 5.25 11.78
C ILE A 101 -11.59 5.38 10.50
N THR A 102 -11.19 6.27 9.62
CA THR A 102 -11.80 6.43 8.30
C THR A 102 -10.97 5.67 7.26
N VAL A 103 -11.56 4.72 6.56
CA VAL A 103 -10.91 3.95 5.49
C VAL A 103 -11.31 4.51 4.14
N VAL A 104 -10.31 4.86 3.32
CA VAL A 104 -10.49 5.59 2.06
C VAL A 104 -9.85 4.82 0.91
N ASN A 105 -10.57 4.65 -0.21
CA ASN A 105 -10.02 4.10 -1.45
C ASN A 105 -9.66 5.22 -2.41
N ILE A 106 -8.36 5.32 -2.76
CA ILE A 106 -7.85 6.39 -3.63
C ILE A 106 -7.99 6.13 -5.13
N GLN A 107 -8.32 4.91 -5.57
CA GLN A 107 -8.45 4.63 -7.01
C GLN A 107 -9.43 5.55 -7.72
N LYS A 108 -10.47 5.96 -7.00
CA LYS A 108 -11.50 6.87 -7.51
C LYS A 108 -11.07 8.34 -7.58
N PHE A 109 -9.86 8.68 -7.11
CA PHE A 109 -9.37 10.06 -7.00
C PHE A 109 -8.27 10.41 -8.00
N LYS A 110 -7.91 9.50 -8.91
CA LYS A 110 -6.68 9.58 -9.71
C LYS A 110 -6.64 10.73 -10.73
N ASP A 111 -7.80 11.26 -11.16
CA ASP A 111 -7.85 12.01 -12.40
C ASP A 111 -8.24 13.50 -12.29
N ASP A 112 -8.30 14.08 -11.08
CA ASP A 112 -8.72 15.46 -10.96
C ASP A 112 -7.81 16.32 -10.08
N PRO A 113 -7.18 17.36 -10.64
CA PRO A 113 -6.32 18.29 -9.89
C PRO A 113 -7.07 19.26 -8.97
N SER A 114 -8.42 19.32 -9.06
CA SER A 114 -9.24 20.29 -8.32
C SER A 114 -9.57 19.90 -6.88
N VAL A 115 -8.99 18.81 -6.38
CA VAL A 115 -9.36 18.18 -5.13
C VAL A 115 -8.94 18.98 -3.95
N ILE A 116 -9.21 19.90 -3.49
CA ILE A 116 -8.99 20.48 -2.15
C ILE A 116 -8.07 21.72 -2.20
N LYS A 117 -8.56 22.75 -2.77
CA LYS A 117 -8.20 24.10 -2.28
C LYS A 117 -8.95 24.30 -0.96
N ALA A 118 -8.33 23.93 0.13
CA ALA A 118 -8.87 24.22 1.43
C ALA A 118 -7.95 25.22 2.12
N ASN A 119 -8.46 26.39 2.32
CA ASN A 119 -7.82 27.45 3.09
C ASN A 119 -8.26 27.43 4.57
N ASP A 120 -9.22 26.58 4.93
CA ASP A 120 -9.84 26.60 6.26
C ASP A 120 -9.82 25.21 6.89
N TYR A 121 -8.68 24.84 7.48
CA TYR A 121 -8.57 23.66 8.35
C TYR A 121 -8.64 24.06 9.81
N ASN A 122 -9.42 23.31 10.56
CA ASN A 122 -9.34 23.39 12.02
C ASN A 122 -7.97 22.88 12.47
N THR A 123 -7.16 23.77 13.04
CA THR A 123 -5.83 23.46 13.56
C THR A 123 -5.86 22.65 14.85
N ASP A 124 -7.02 22.58 15.52
CA ASP A 124 -7.20 21.81 16.75
C ASP A 124 -7.35 20.30 16.50
N ILE A 125 -7.47 19.91 15.24
CA ILE A 125 -7.55 18.51 14.82
C ILE A 125 -6.24 18.10 14.15
N GLN A 126 -5.52 17.15 14.76
CA GLN A 126 -4.37 16.53 14.14
C GLN A 126 -4.80 15.35 13.27
N ARG A 127 -4.64 15.47 11.96
CA ARG A 127 -4.94 14.38 11.03
C ARG A 127 -3.73 13.48 10.86
N VAL A 128 -3.96 12.17 10.98
CA VAL A 128 -2.96 11.12 10.83
C VAL A 128 -3.38 10.19 9.71
N PHE A 129 -2.59 10.13 8.65
CA PHE A 129 -2.81 9.28 7.48
C PHE A 129 -1.86 8.09 7.51
N PHE A 130 -2.41 6.89 7.54
CA PHE A 130 -1.71 5.66 7.22
C PHE A 130 -1.95 5.37 5.74
N LEU A 131 -0.87 5.38 4.94
CA LEU A 131 -0.95 5.17 3.50
C LEU A 131 -0.41 3.79 3.18
N ASP A 132 -1.30 2.87 2.82
CA ASP A 132 -0.92 1.48 2.55
C ASP A 132 -0.36 1.33 1.13
N GLU A 133 0.61 0.41 0.99
CA GLU A 133 1.28 0.07 -0.26
C GLU A 133 1.82 1.28 -1.03
N VAL A 134 2.54 2.16 -0.33
CA VAL A 134 3.04 3.45 -0.87
C VAL A 134 3.94 3.33 -2.11
N HIS A 135 4.37 2.12 -2.45
CA HIS A 135 5.15 1.88 -3.66
C HIS A 135 4.33 1.81 -4.95
N ARG A 136 3.00 1.65 -4.88
CA ARG A 136 2.14 1.38 -6.06
C ARG A 136 1.39 2.57 -6.60
N SER A 137 0.81 3.39 -5.74
CA SER A 137 -0.27 4.31 -6.14
C SER A 137 0.04 5.78 -5.92
N TYR A 138 1.20 6.10 -5.37
CA TYR A 138 1.56 7.46 -5.00
C TYR A 138 2.62 8.00 -5.94
N ASN A 139 2.20 8.45 -7.13
CA ASN A 139 3.08 9.12 -8.08
C ASN A 139 3.37 10.54 -7.57
N PRO A 140 4.64 11.02 -7.59
CA PRO A 140 4.98 12.40 -7.22
C PRO A 140 4.29 13.45 -8.10
N LYS A 141 4.04 13.08 -9.36
CA LYS A 141 3.26 13.90 -10.30
C LYS A 141 1.75 13.61 -10.24
N GLY A 142 1.33 12.65 -9.39
CA GLY A 142 -0.05 12.27 -9.21
C GLY A 142 -0.79 13.27 -8.34
N SER A 143 -2.01 13.61 -8.73
CA SER A 143 -2.82 14.64 -8.09
C SER A 143 -3.17 14.35 -6.63
N PHE A 144 -3.33 13.07 -6.24
CA PHE A 144 -3.81 12.74 -4.88
C PHE A 144 -2.83 13.14 -3.76
N LEU A 145 -1.57 12.69 -3.83
CA LEU A 145 -0.60 12.97 -2.77
C LEU A 145 -0.25 14.46 -2.73
N ALA A 146 -0.07 15.08 -3.90
CA ALA A 146 0.20 16.51 -3.98
C ALA A 146 -0.97 17.32 -3.39
N ASN A 147 -2.20 16.93 -3.68
CA ASN A 147 -3.39 17.57 -3.14
C ASN A 147 -3.53 17.33 -1.64
N LEU A 148 -3.23 16.12 -1.14
CA LEU A 148 -3.22 15.84 0.29
C LEU A 148 -2.15 16.66 1.02
N GLU A 149 -1.00 16.89 0.41
CA GLU A 149 0.06 17.74 0.98
C GLU A 149 -0.29 19.22 0.97
N GLN A 150 -0.93 19.69 -0.08
CA GLN A 150 -1.39 21.07 -0.17
C GLN A 150 -2.58 21.32 0.74
N SER A 151 -3.44 20.33 0.90
CA SER A 151 -4.67 20.48 1.67
C SER A 151 -4.45 20.52 3.17
N ASP A 152 -3.54 19.72 3.71
CA ASP A 152 -3.21 19.76 5.13
C ASP A 152 -1.70 19.58 5.35
N ARG A 153 -0.98 20.70 5.41
CA ARG A 153 0.47 20.72 5.64
C ARG A 153 0.86 20.23 7.04
N ASN A 154 -0.07 20.28 7.98
CA ASN A 154 0.15 19.86 9.35
C ASN A 154 -0.14 18.38 9.58
N SER A 155 -0.76 17.71 8.62
CA SER A 155 -1.06 16.29 8.75
C SER A 155 0.19 15.42 8.86
N ILE A 156 0.04 14.34 9.60
CA ILE A 156 1.05 13.30 9.74
C ILE A 156 0.79 12.23 8.67
N LYS A 157 1.84 11.85 7.95
CA LYS A 157 1.77 10.88 6.85
C LYS A 157 2.71 9.71 7.10
N ILE A 158 2.17 8.56 7.35
CA ILE A 158 2.91 7.33 7.65
C ILE A 158 2.69 6.35 6.50
N GLY A 159 3.70 6.21 5.66
CA GLY A 159 3.69 5.25 4.56
C GLY A 159 3.96 3.84 5.07
N LEU A 160 3.12 2.88 4.68
CA LEU A 160 3.27 1.47 4.98
C LEU A 160 3.64 0.72 3.70
N THR A 161 4.70 -0.07 3.71
CA THR A 161 5.07 -0.87 2.54
C THR A 161 5.92 -2.08 2.90
N GLY A 162 5.77 -3.16 2.13
CA GLY A 162 6.67 -4.32 2.18
C GLY A 162 7.82 -4.21 1.17
N THR A 163 7.65 -3.40 0.13
CA THR A 163 8.55 -3.28 -1.02
C THR A 163 8.73 -1.82 -1.43
N PRO A 164 9.50 -1.01 -0.68
CA PRO A 164 9.71 0.39 -1.04
C PRO A 164 10.44 0.51 -2.38
N LEU A 165 10.06 1.50 -3.17
CA LEU A 165 10.78 1.84 -4.38
C LEU A 165 12.13 2.49 -4.04
N LEU A 166 13.20 1.98 -4.62
CA LEU A 166 14.58 2.40 -4.38
C LEU A 166 15.22 3.07 -5.62
N GLY A 167 14.42 3.44 -6.63
CA GLY A 167 14.92 4.05 -7.87
C GLY A 167 15.53 5.44 -7.65
N GLU A 168 16.45 5.83 -8.53
CA GLU A 168 17.12 7.13 -8.47
C GLU A 168 16.17 8.28 -8.83
N GLU A 169 15.37 8.12 -9.88
CA GLU A 169 14.40 9.15 -10.32
C GLU A 169 13.16 9.22 -9.44
N TYR A 170 12.78 8.10 -8.84
CA TYR A 170 11.58 7.97 -8.03
C TYR A 170 11.81 6.97 -6.91
N SER A 171 11.79 7.45 -5.69
CA SER A 171 11.88 6.61 -4.49
C SER A 171 10.76 6.92 -3.51
N SER A 172 10.35 5.90 -2.74
CA SER A 172 9.39 6.10 -1.66
C SER A 172 9.89 7.13 -0.64
N LYS A 173 11.21 7.25 -0.45
CA LYS A 173 11.82 8.24 0.45
C LYS A 173 11.63 9.68 -0.02
N SER A 174 11.68 9.95 -1.32
CA SER A 174 11.50 11.30 -1.85
C SER A 174 10.11 11.84 -1.58
N LEU A 175 9.10 10.95 -1.50
CA LEU A 175 7.71 11.31 -1.25
C LEU A 175 7.37 11.38 0.25
N PHE A 176 7.80 10.38 0.99
CA PHE A 176 7.34 10.17 2.37
C PHE A 176 8.41 10.45 3.42
N GLY A 177 9.63 10.87 3.00
CA GLY A 177 10.72 11.07 3.94
C GLY A 177 11.46 9.81 4.35
N GLY A 178 12.18 9.86 5.46
CA GLY A 178 13.00 8.75 5.95
C GLY A 178 12.21 7.57 6.50
N TYR A 179 12.93 6.51 6.79
CA TYR A 179 12.33 5.36 7.47
C TYR A 179 12.13 5.63 8.96
N ILE A 180 10.90 5.43 9.43
CA ILE A 180 10.56 5.44 10.86
C ILE A 180 10.99 4.13 11.50
N HIS A 181 10.69 3.01 10.82
CA HIS A 181 11.02 1.67 11.29
C HIS A 181 11.19 0.71 10.11
N LYS A 182 12.05 -0.29 10.31
CA LYS A 182 12.33 -1.33 9.34
C LYS A 182 12.20 -2.69 10.00
N TYR A 183 11.40 -3.55 9.40
CA TYR A 183 11.25 -4.94 9.80
C TYR A 183 11.39 -5.82 8.58
N TYR A 184 12.62 -6.27 8.37
CA TYR A 184 12.99 -7.01 7.17
C TYR A 184 12.54 -8.46 7.20
N TYR A 185 12.55 -9.04 6.02
CA TYR A 185 12.19 -10.42 5.75
C TYR A 185 12.92 -11.41 6.69
N ASN A 186 14.21 -11.21 6.92
CA ASN A 186 15.00 -12.07 7.81
C ASN A 186 14.46 -12.09 9.25
N ALA A 187 14.17 -10.92 9.82
CA ALA A 187 13.60 -10.83 11.16
C ALA A 187 12.20 -11.46 11.20
N SER A 188 11.38 -11.22 10.18
CA SER A 188 10.02 -11.78 10.10
C SER A 188 10.01 -13.31 9.98
N ILE A 189 11.01 -13.92 9.33
CA ILE A 189 11.19 -15.38 9.30
C ILE A 189 11.59 -15.91 10.67
N ILE A 190 12.56 -15.25 11.32
CA ILE A 190 13.03 -15.66 12.66
C ILE A 190 11.87 -15.62 13.65
N ASP A 191 11.04 -14.58 13.59
CA ASP A 191 9.88 -14.39 14.46
C ASP A 191 8.67 -15.27 14.06
N GLY A 192 8.76 -16.05 12.98
CA GLY A 192 7.71 -16.97 12.52
C GLY A 192 6.52 -16.31 11.81
N TYR A 193 6.59 -15.02 11.47
CA TYR A 193 5.50 -14.32 10.77
C TYR A 193 5.53 -14.50 9.26
N THR A 194 6.68 -14.84 8.68
CA THR A 194 6.84 -15.02 7.25
C THR A 194 7.54 -16.35 6.97
N LEU A 195 7.01 -17.11 6.01
CA LEU A 195 7.63 -18.34 5.59
C LEU A 195 8.91 -18.07 4.78
N ARG A 196 9.92 -18.89 4.98
CA ARG A 196 11.13 -18.83 4.17
C ARG A 196 10.81 -19.29 2.76
N LEU A 197 11.12 -18.44 1.77
CA LEU A 197 11.07 -18.85 0.37
C LEU A 197 12.28 -19.77 0.09
N ILE A 198 12.00 -21.00 -0.28
CA ILE A 198 13.00 -21.95 -0.78
C ILE A 198 12.91 -21.90 -2.30
N ARG A 199 13.97 -21.44 -2.94
CA ARG A 199 14.09 -21.47 -4.39
C ARG A 199 14.68 -22.83 -4.75
N GLU A 200 13.89 -23.71 -5.34
CA GLU A 200 14.39 -24.91 -5.98
C GLU A 200 14.88 -24.56 -7.38
N GLU A 201 16.10 -24.96 -7.69
CA GLU A 201 16.60 -24.84 -9.05
C GLU A 201 15.91 -25.87 -9.96
N ILE A 202 15.44 -25.41 -11.11
CA ILE A 202 14.93 -26.29 -12.15
C ILE A 202 16.08 -27.20 -12.62
N LYS A 203 15.89 -28.52 -12.60
CA LYS A 203 16.90 -29.49 -13.06
C LYS A 203 17.43 -29.09 -14.44
N THR A 204 18.74 -29.18 -14.64
CA THR A 204 19.42 -28.74 -15.88
C THR A 204 18.81 -29.39 -17.12
N SER A 205 18.40 -30.68 -17.03
CA SER A 205 17.69 -31.37 -18.11
C SER A 205 16.39 -30.70 -18.53
N TYR A 206 15.63 -30.18 -17.55
CA TYR A 206 14.36 -29.47 -17.79
C TYR A 206 14.58 -28.09 -18.41
N LYS A 207 15.63 -27.36 -17.96
CA LYS A 207 16.04 -26.09 -18.57
C LYS A 207 16.39 -26.27 -20.05
N LEU A 208 17.16 -27.29 -20.38
CA LEU A 208 17.55 -27.60 -21.76
C LEU A 208 16.35 -27.98 -22.63
N THR A 209 15.40 -28.73 -22.11
CA THR A 209 14.17 -29.08 -22.82
C THR A 209 13.30 -27.86 -23.07
N LEU A 210 13.15 -26.99 -22.06
CA LEU A 210 12.40 -25.76 -22.19
C LEU A 210 13.06 -24.78 -23.18
N GLN A 211 14.38 -24.66 -23.13
CA GLN A 211 15.13 -23.82 -24.07
C GLN A 211 14.97 -24.28 -25.51
N LYS A 212 15.10 -25.60 -25.78
CA LYS A 212 14.84 -26.16 -27.11
C LYS A 212 13.42 -25.93 -27.59
N ALA A 213 12.43 -26.10 -26.72
CA ALA A 213 11.03 -25.82 -27.04
C ALA A 213 10.79 -24.31 -27.37
N LEU A 214 11.43 -23.39 -26.66
CA LEU A 214 11.37 -21.97 -26.96
C LEU A 214 12.02 -21.60 -28.29
N GLU A 215 13.20 -22.19 -28.59
CA GLU A 215 13.89 -22.01 -29.88
C GLU A 215 13.01 -22.50 -31.04
N GLU A 216 12.38 -23.69 -30.90
CA GLU A 216 11.44 -24.21 -31.89
C GLU A 216 10.22 -23.29 -32.09
N ILE A 217 9.69 -22.70 -31.02
CA ILE A 217 8.59 -21.75 -31.08
C ILE A 217 9.01 -20.46 -31.78
N GLU A 218 10.22 -19.92 -31.49
CA GLU A 218 10.74 -18.73 -32.16
C GLU A 218 10.91 -18.92 -33.65
N ILE A 219 11.38 -20.09 -34.07
CA ILE A 219 11.48 -20.47 -35.50
C ILE A 219 10.09 -20.50 -36.16
N LEU A 220 9.09 -21.05 -35.48
CA LEU A 220 7.71 -21.11 -35.98
C LEU A 220 7.08 -19.70 -36.09
N ILE A 221 7.33 -18.83 -35.13
CA ILE A 221 6.83 -17.45 -35.15
C ILE A 221 7.50 -16.66 -36.27
N GLY A 222 8.77 -16.86 -36.53
CA GLY A 222 9.49 -16.21 -37.62
C GLY A 222 9.04 -16.67 -39.04
N SER A 223 8.38 -17.80 -39.15
CA SER A 223 8.01 -18.41 -40.44
C SER A 223 6.51 -18.41 -40.77
N ALA A 224 5.63 -18.04 -39.82
CA ALA A 224 4.19 -18.11 -39.98
C ALA A 224 3.47 -16.91 -39.34
N ASP A 225 2.22 -16.62 -39.77
CA ASP A 225 1.39 -15.64 -39.10
C ASP A 225 1.01 -16.09 -37.67
N LYS A 226 0.69 -15.13 -36.80
CA LYS A 226 0.35 -15.41 -35.39
C LYS A 226 -0.76 -16.43 -35.22
N LYS A 227 -1.75 -16.43 -36.12
CA LYS A 227 -2.93 -17.30 -36.06
C LYS A 227 -2.56 -18.77 -36.32
N THR A 228 -1.67 -18.99 -37.27
CA THR A 228 -1.13 -20.33 -37.61
C THR A 228 -0.24 -20.87 -36.47
N VAL A 229 0.56 -20.01 -35.84
CA VAL A 229 1.42 -20.38 -34.71
C VAL A 229 0.57 -20.83 -33.51
N TYR A 230 -0.47 -20.07 -33.15
CA TYR A 230 -1.34 -20.42 -32.02
C TYR A 230 -2.15 -21.72 -32.24
N ALA A 231 -2.40 -22.11 -33.46
CA ALA A 231 -3.09 -23.34 -33.80
C ALA A 231 -2.14 -24.57 -33.88
N HIS A 232 -0.81 -24.36 -33.80
CA HIS A 232 0.15 -25.43 -33.93
C HIS A 232 0.17 -26.33 -32.71
N PRO A 233 0.12 -27.69 -32.83
CA PRO A 233 0.06 -28.60 -31.70
C PRO A 233 1.20 -28.44 -30.69
N LYS A 234 2.43 -28.16 -31.13
CA LYS A 234 3.60 -27.89 -30.25
C LYS A 234 3.45 -26.64 -29.38
N PHE A 235 2.52 -25.75 -29.76
CA PHE A 235 2.23 -24.53 -28.97
C PHE A 235 1.03 -24.74 -28.06
N VAL A 236 0.04 -25.53 -28.48
CA VAL A 236 -1.20 -25.76 -27.74
C VAL A 236 -0.99 -26.72 -26.58
N GLU A 237 -0.20 -27.80 -26.78
CA GLU A 237 0.10 -28.79 -25.71
C GLU A 237 0.76 -28.14 -24.46
N PRO A 238 1.81 -27.33 -24.60
CA PRO A 238 2.37 -26.62 -23.44
C PRO A 238 1.46 -25.60 -22.81
N MET A 239 0.52 -24.99 -23.57
CA MET A 239 -0.45 -24.04 -23.04
C MET A 239 -1.56 -24.69 -22.22
N LEU A 240 -1.89 -25.94 -22.47
CA LEU A 240 -2.87 -26.71 -21.70
C LEU A 240 -2.32 -27.06 -20.30
N ASP A 241 -1.00 -27.13 -20.15
CA ASP A 241 -0.34 -27.30 -18.87
C ASP A 241 -0.08 -25.93 -18.24
N LYS A 242 -1.04 -25.42 -17.43
CA LYS A 242 -0.99 -24.14 -16.73
C LYS A 242 0.30 -23.90 -15.93
N ASN A 243 1.03 -24.98 -15.59
CA ASN A 243 2.29 -24.89 -14.86
C ASN A 243 3.44 -24.41 -15.74
N ILE A 244 3.44 -24.71 -17.04
CA ILE A 244 4.48 -24.27 -17.98
C ILE A 244 4.35 -22.78 -18.30
N PHE A 245 3.15 -22.23 -18.35
CA PHE A 245 2.94 -20.78 -18.58
C PHE A 245 3.49 -19.91 -17.44
N ASN A 246 3.37 -20.38 -16.20
CA ASN A 246 3.98 -19.72 -15.04
C ASN A 246 5.51 -19.80 -15.05
N LEU A 247 6.07 -20.86 -15.61
CA LEU A 247 7.52 -21.04 -15.76
C LEU A 247 8.13 -20.13 -16.82
N ILE A 248 7.45 -19.90 -17.94
CA ILE A 248 7.92 -18.99 -19.02
C ILE A 248 7.95 -17.53 -18.53
N SER A 249 7.00 -17.13 -17.71
CA SER A 249 6.99 -15.77 -17.11
C SER A 249 8.07 -15.56 -16.05
N MET A 250 8.64 -16.64 -15.50
CA MET A 250 9.72 -16.59 -14.49
C MET A 250 11.13 -16.61 -15.10
N VAL A 251 11.27 -16.93 -16.39
CA VAL A 251 12.57 -17.04 -17.10
C VAL A 251 12.92 -15.77 -17.88
N ARG A 252 11.97 -14.84 -18.04
CA ARG A 252 12.19 -13.49 -18.50
C ARG A 252 12.33 -12.55 -17.31
#